data_443af78a45e9fbc591d8d5b016136640
#
_entry.id   443af78a45e9fbc591d8d5b016136640
#
_cell.length_a   1.000
_cell.length_b   1.000
_cell.length_c   1.000
_cell.angle_alpha   90.00
_cell.angle_beta   90.00
_cell.angle_gamma   90.00
#
_symmetry.space_group_name_H-M   'P 1'
#
loop_
_entity.id
_entity.type
_entity.pdbx_description
1 polymer ?
#
loop_
_entity_poly.entity_id
_entity_poly.type
_entity_poly.pdbx_seq_one_letter_code
_entity_poly.pdbx_strand_id
1 'polypeptide(L)'
;MSSDKKTPMPAEAALGDIGRHATGSATSREAGGQVLRSRAWFNNPANIDMTALYLERYLNYGLTREELQSGKPIIGIAQTGSDLSPCNRHHLVLAERVREGIRTAGGIAIEFPVHPIQETSKRPTAALDRNLAYLGLVEVLYGYPLDGVVLTIGCDKTTPACLMAAATVNIPAIALSVGPMLNGWYKGQRTGSGTIVWKARELLAAGEIDQTGFIDMVASSSTSTGYCNTMGTATTMNSLAESLGMQLPGSAAIPAPYRERQQIAYETGKRIVEMVAEDLKPSDIMTKDAFINTIRVNSAIGGSTNAPIHVNAIARHVGVDLTVEEWQTYGHDIPLLVNLQPAGEYLGEDYFRAGGVPAVVAQLMKQGLIKENALTANGKTIGENCRNATIENPAVIKTFEEPIKKRAGFVVLKGNLFDSAVMKTSVISEEFRQRYLSDPKDPEAFEGRAIIFDGPEDYHKRIDDPALAIDAHCILVIRGVGPIGYPGAAEVVNMRPPAYLIKQGISALACIGDGRQSGTSGSPSILNASPEAAANGGLALLKTGDRIRVDLRKGTADALVSSSEWEKRRQDLAASGGYRYPGHQTPWQEIQRGMIDQMAEGMVLKPAVAYQDIAHTKGMPRDNH
;
A
#
# COMPACT_ATOMS: atom_id res chain seq x y z
N MET A 1 39.01 44.91 -8.17
CA MET A 1 39.76 44.03 -7.27
C MET A 1 39.06 42.69 -7.27
N SER A 2 39.73 41.77 -7.84
CA SER A 2 39.61 40.34 -8.03
C SER A 2 38.39 39.65 -7.49
N SER A 3 37.55 39.17 -8.39
CA SER A 3 36.44 38.23 -8.21
C SER A 3 36.97 36.83 -8.46
N ASP A 4 37.06 36.00 -7.43
CA ASP A 4 37.31 34.56 -7.61
C ASP A 4 35.99 33.80 -7.75
N LYS A 5 35.72 33.37 -8.97
CA LYS A 5 34.70 32.39 -9.33
C LYS A 5 35.19 31.02 -8.89
N LYS A 6 34.54 30.40 -7.91
CA LYS A 6 34.67 28.96 -7.66
C LYS A 6 33.77 28.18 -8.56
N THR A 7 34.37 27.45 -9.48
CA THR A 7 33.77 26.43 -10.33
C THR A 7 33.40 25.21 -9.48
N PRO A 8 32.25 24.55 -9.64
CA PRO A 8 31.96 23.30 -8.98
C PRO A 8 32.72 22.16 -9.66
N MET A 9 33.41 21.35 -8.87
CA MET A 9 34.06 20.10 -9.31
C MET A 9 33.02 19.01 -9.59
N PRO A 10 33.21 18.16 -10.60
CA PRO A 10 32.34 17.03 -10.87
C PRO A 10 32.58 15.90 -9.85
N ALA A 11 31.49 15.30 -9.40
CA ALA A 11 31.47 14.16 -8.48
C ALA A 11 31.68 12.82 -9.24
N GLU A 12 32.84 12.69 -9.86
CA GLU A 12 33.29 11.43 -10.48
C GLU A 12 34.80 11.27 -10.27
N ALA A 13 35.22 10.92 -9.07
CA ALA A 13 36.56 10.32 -8.83
C ALA A 13 36.77 10.07 -7.31
N ALA A 14 36.06 9.11 -6.71
CA ALA A 14 36.47 8.52 -5.45
C ALA A 14 35.85 7.12 -5.24
N LEU A 15 35.94 6.25 -6.23
CA LEU A 15 35.82 4.80 -6.04
C LEU A 15 37.15 4.17 -6.41
N GLY A 16 38.15 4.45 -5.62
CA GLY A 16 39.41 3.74 -5.61
C GLY A 16 39.22 2.36 -4.99
N ASP A 17 39.61 1.39 -5.77
CA ASP A 17 39.81 -0.02 -5.51
C ASP A 17 40.31 -0.29 -4.09
N ILE A 18 39.43 -0.74 -3.18
CA ILE A 18 39.87 -1.25 -1.87
C ILE A 18 39.86 -2.77 -1.98
N GLY A 19 41.06 -3.28 -2.08
CA GLY A 19 41.45 -4.66 -2.29
C GLY A 19 40.70 -5.67 -1.43
N ARG A 20 40.44 -6.79 -2.07
CA ARG A 20 40.07 -8.08 -1.49
C ARG A 20 41.07 -8.49 -0.40
N HIS A 21 40.67 -8.45 0.84
CA HIS A 21 41.23 -9.30 1.87
C HIS A 21 40.13 -10.22 2.40
N ALA A 22 39.93 -11.32 1.67
CA ALA A 22 39.25 -12.49 2.21
C ALA A 22 40.20 -13.17 3.20
N THR A 23 40.09 -12.86 4.47
CA THR A 23 40.61 -13.74 5.51
C THR A 23 39.48 -14.71 5.86
N GLY A 24 39.54 -15.90 5.27
CA GLY A 24 38.70 -17.03 5.65
C GLY A 24 39.00 -17.44 7.09
N SER A 25 38.07 -17.15 8.01
CA SER A 25 37.99 -17.87 9.26
C SER A 25 37.11 -19.09 9.04
N ALA A 26 37.70 -20.28 9.16
CA ALA A 26 36.99 -21.54 9.14
C ALA A 26 35.98 -21.58 10.30
N THR A 27 34.70 -21.33 10.02
CA THR A 27 33.63 -21.63 10.94
C THR A 27 33.33 -23.12 10.85
N SER A 28 33.53 -23.82 11.96
CA SER A 28 33.12 -25.21 12.13
C SER A 28 31.61 -25.33 11.82
N ARG A 29 31.27 -25.98 10.72
CA ARG A 29 29.91 -26.44 10.43
C ARG A 29 29.61 -27.59 11.41
N GLU A 30 28.85 -27.30 12.44
CA GLU A 30 28.10 -28.35 13.14
C GLU A 30 26.95 -28.79 12.24
N ALA A 31 26.70 -30.10 12.20
CA ALA A 31 25.77 -30.70 11.28
C ALA A 31 24.36 -30.10 11.39
N GLY A 32 23.86 -29.45 10.31
CA GLY A 32 22.44 -29.15 10.11
C GLY A 32 21.95 -27.79 10.55
N GLY A 33 22.79 -26.83 10.97
CA GLY A 33 22.31 -25.54 11.49
C GLY A 33 22.81 -24.34 10.70
N GLN A 34 21.89 -23.48 10.26
CA GLN A 34 22.19 -22.14 9.77
C GLN A 34 22.90 -21.33 10.88
N VAL A 35 23.92 -20.54 10.51
CA VAL A 35 24.58 -19.64 11.45
C VAL A 35 23.68 -18.46 11.73
N LEU A 36 23.16 -18.36 12.98
CA LEU A 36 22.32 -17.24 13.41
C LEU A 36 23.10 -15.91 13.38
N ARG A 37 22.46 -14.85 12.86
CA ARG A 37 23.05 -13.50 12.82
C ARG A 37 23.34 -12.98 14.22
N SER A 38 22.47 -13.25 15.18
CA SER A 38 22.59 -12.84 16.59
C SER A 38 23.90 -13.32 17.26
N ARG A 39 24.52 -14.38 16.76
CA ARG A 39 25.82 -14.87 17.27
C ARG A 39 26.94 -13.85 17.10
N ALA A 40 26.87 -12.97 16.08
CA ALA A 40 27.86 -11.92 15.90
C ALA A 40 27.87 -10.88 17.04
N TRP A 41 26.76 -10.74 17.77
CA TRP A 41 26.66 -9.89 18.97
C TRP A 41 26.96 -10.65 20.25
N PHE A 42 26.37 -11.85 20.42
CA PHE A 42 26.36 -12.53 21.72
C PHE A 42 27.35 -13.69 21.87
N ASN A 43 28.00 -14.09 20.79
CA ASN A 43 28.93 -15.21 20.79
C ASN A 43 30.02 -15.04 19.73
N ASN A 44 30.68 -13.89 19.72
CA ASN A 44 31.74 -13.56 18.77
C ASN A 44 33.13 -13.63 19.46
N PRO A 45 33.88 -14.74 19.30
CA PRO A 45 35.20 -14.88 19.93
C PRO A 45 36.25 -13.94 19.31
N ALA A 46 36.02 -13.39 18.11
CA ALA A 46 36.92 -12.44 17.49
C ALA A 46 36.83 -11.02 18.08
N ASN A 47 35.72 -10.70 18.77
CA ASN A 47 35.53 -9.42 19.45
C ASN A 47 34.82 -9.64 20.80
N ILE A 48 35.60 -10.13 21.79
CA ILE A 48 35.04 -10.50 23.10
C ILE A 48 34.59 -9.26 23.90
N ASP A 49 35.23 -8.13 23.72
CA ASP A 49 34.89 -6.89 24.40
C ASP A 49 33.51 -6.41 24.03
N MET A 50 33.18 -6.38 22.72
CA MET A 50 31.85 -6.02 22.24
C MET A 50 30.81 -7.07 22.63
N THR A 51 31.17 -8.36 22.57
CA THR A 51 30.27 -9.44 23.05
C THR A 51 29.87 -9.21 24.50
N ALA A 52 30.82 -8.87 25.36
CA ALA A 52 30.56 -8.58 26.78
C ALA A 52 29.65 -7.37 26.98
N LEU A 53 29.84 -6.30 26.20
CA LEU A 53 29.03 -5.09 26.26
C LEU A 53 27.61 -5.33 25.75
N TYR A 54 27.45 -6.08 24.68
CA TYR A 54 26.10 -6.46 24.18
C TYR A 54 25.36 -7.34 25.19
N LEU A 55 26.03 -8.34 25.77
CA LEU A 55 25.44 -9.16 26.84
C LEU A 55 24.99 -8.30 28.01
N GLU A 56 25.87 -7.41 28.55
CA GLU A 56 25.55 -6.53 29.67
C GLU A 56 24.23 -5.76 29.45
N ARG A 57 24.00 -5.22 28.24
CA ARG A 57 22.81 -4.43 27.93
C ARG A 57 21.54 -5.28 27.96
N TYR A 58 21.58 -6.49 27.42
CA TYR A 58 20.38 -7.36 27.36
C TYR A 58 20.08 -8.11 28.66
N LEU A 59 21.08 -8.27 29.54
CA LEU A 59 20.86 -8.78 30.89
C LEU A 59 20.03 -7.81 31.74
N ASN A 60 20.03 -6.52 31.39
CA ASN A 60 19.37 -5.45 32.14
C ASN A 60 17.84 -5.62 32.23
N TYR A 61 17.20 -6.33 31.30
CA TYR A 61 15.75 -6.55 31.35
C TYR A 61 15.34 -8.02 31.58
N GLY A 62 16.24 -8.81 32.14
CA GLY A 62 15.93 -10.12 32.66
C GLY A 62 16.20 -11.31 31.75
N LEU A 63 16.86 -11.13 30.60
CA LEU A 63 17.46 -12.23 29.85
C LEU A 63 18.73 -12.70 30.57
N THR A 64 19.03 -14.00 30.48
CA THR A 64 20.26 -14.54 31.04
C THR A 64 21.34 -14.66 29.99
N ARG A 65 22.59 -14.71 30.43
CA ARG A 65 23.73 -14.98 29.55
C ARG A 65 23.56 -16.31 28.82
N GLU A 66 23.12 -17.32 29.55
CA GLU A 66 22.88 -18.67 29.03
C GLU A 66 21.84 -18.67 27.92
N GLU A 67 20.75 -17.91 28.08
CA GLU A 67 19.73 -17.76 27.02
C GLU A 67 20.32 -17.11 25.77
N LEU A 68 21.00 -15.97 25.90
CA LEU A 68 21.56 -15.22 24.76
C LEU A 68 22.65 -16.00 24.03
N GLN A 69 23.39 -16.86 24.72
CA GLN A 69 24.46 -17.69 24.15
C GLN A 69 24.02 -19.11 23.79
N SER A 70 22.75 -19.49 24.07
CA SER A 70 22.23 -20.85 23.86
C SER A 70 22.11 -21.28 22.40
N GLY A 71 22.21 -20.37 21.43
CA GLY A 71 21.94 -20.64 20.02
C GLY A 71 20.44 -20.64 19.67
N LYS A 72 19.57 -20.18 20.56
CA LYS A 72 18.16 -19.89 20.26
C LYS A 72 18.07 -18.71 19.31
N PRO A 73 17.21 -18.73 18.28
CA PRO A 73 17.04 -17.58 17.40
C PRO A 73 16.39 -16.41 18.15
N ILE A 74 16.86 -15.21 17.86
CA ILE A 74 16.31 -13.95 18.37
C ILE A 74 15.34 -13.39 17.35
N ILE A 75 14.07 -13.32 17.73
CA ILE A 75 12.97 -12.89 16.88
C ILE A 75 12.49 -11.50 17.27
N GLY A 76 12.53 -10.58 16.33
CA GLY A 76 11.96 -9.25 16.47
C GLY A 76 10.43 -9.29 16.39
N ILE A 77 9.75 -8.48 17.19
CA ILE A 77 8.33 -8.14 16.99
C ILE A 77 8.29 -6.66 16.62
N ALA A 78 8.13 -6.38 15.33
CA ALA A 78 8.04 -5.03 14.79
C ALA A 78 6.66 -4.45 15.11
N GLN A 79 6.56 -3.74 16.26
CA GLN A 79 5.30 -3.26 16.83
C GLN A 79 4.82 -1.98 16.15
N THR A 80 3.74 -2.07 15.38
CA THR A 80 3.06 -0.93 14.76
C THR A 80 1.88 -0.41 15.58
N GLY A 81 1.48 -1.12 16.63
CA GLY A 81 0.40 -0.72 17.55
C GLY A 81 0.79 0.53 18.34
N SER A 82 -0.11 1.51 18.35
CA SER A 82 0.09 2.79 19.02
C SER A 82 -1.26 3.49 19.24
N ASP A 83 -1.37 4.36 20.24
CA ASP A 83 -2.54 5.23 20.42
C ASP A 83 -2.68 6.25 19.29
N LEU A 84 -1.58 6.57 18.59
CA LEU A 84 -1.59 7.40 17.38
C LEU A 84 -2.01 6.63 16.12
N SER A 85 -2.10 5.30 16.19
CA SER A 85 -2.49 4.41 15.10
C SER A 85 -3.64 3.49 15.54
N PRO A 86 -4.87 4.02 15.76
CA PRO A 86 -6.00 3.24 16.25
C PRO A 86 -6.28 1.97 15.44
N CYS A 87 -6.09 2.00 14.11
CA CYS A 87 -6.24 0.83 13.26
C CYS A 87 -5.31 -0.33 13.62
N ASN A 88 -4.13 -0.04 14.18
CA ASN A 88 -3.13 -1.03 14.56
C ASN A 88 -3.07 -1.28 16.08
N ARG A 89 -3.80 -0.47 16.87
CA ARG A 89 -3.66 -0.47 18.33
C ARG A 89 -3.81 -1.85 18.97
N HIS A 90 -4.65 -2.71 18.42
CA HIS A 90 -4.86 -4.07 18.94
C HIS A 90 -3.59 -4.95 18.90
N HIS A 91 -2.59 -4.60 18.12
CA HIS A 91 -1.31 -5.29 18.14
C HIS A 91 -0.58 -5.19 19.48
N LEU A 92 -0.89 -4.18 20.33
CA LEU A 92 -0.37 -4.12 21.70
C LEU A 92 -0.80 -5.35 22.53
N VAL A 93 -1.98 -5.91 22.24
CA VAL A 93 -2.47 -7.16 22.86
C VAL A 93 -1.95 -8.39 22.12
N LEU A 94 -1.95 -8.36 20.78
CA LEU A 94 -1.54 -9.51 19.97
C LEU A 94 -0.05 -9.83 20.12
N ALA A 95 0.80 -8.83 20.39
CA ALA A 95 2.24 -9.01 20.59
C ALA A 95 2.56 -10.01 21.73
N GLU A 96 1.77 -10.03 22.79
CA GLU A 96 1.94 -11.00 23.87
C GLU A 96 1.72 -12.44 23.37
N ARG A 97 0.71 -12.66 22.55
CA ARG A 97 0.45 -13.99 21.95
C ARG A 97 1.56 -14.41 20.98
N VAL A 98 2.08 -13.46 20.20
CA VAL A 98 3.26 -13.69 19.33
C VAL A 98 4.47 -14.08 20.18
N ARG A 99 4.73 -13.36 21.28
CA ARG A 99 5.82 -13.64 22.23
C ARG A 99 5.73 -15.04 22.82
N GLU A 100 4.53 -15.46 23.22
CA GLU A 100 4.29 -16.81 23.72
C GLU A 100 4.58 -17.86 22.65
N GLY A 101 4.14 -17.65 21.42
CA GLY A 101 4.40 -18.54 20.30
C GLY A 101 5.90 -18.71 20.02
N ILE A 102 6.66 -17.59 19.98
CA ILE A 102 8.11 -17.58 19.81
C ILE A 102 8.80 -18.39 20.90
N ARG A 103 8.43 -18.14 22.16
CA ARG A 103 9.01 -18.86 23.31
C ARG A 103 8.69 -20.34 23.29
N THR A 104 7.47 -20.70 22.93
CA THR A 104 7.04 -22.12 22.82
C THR A 104 7.84 -22.86 21.77
N ALA A 105 8.19 -22.19 20.66
CA ALA A 105 9.03 -22.76 19.60
C ALA A 105 10.54 -22.68 19.90
N GLY A 106 10.94 -22.17 21.08
CA GLY A 106 12.32 -22.14 21.51
C GLY A 106 13.10 -20.88 21.11
N GLY A 107 12.44 -19.83 20.63
CA GLY A 107 13.06 -18.55 20.30
C GLY A 107 13.07 -17.56 21.47
N ILE A 108 13.82 -16.47 21.30
CA ILE A 108 13.85 -15.31 22.20
C ILE A 108 13.13 -14.16 21.48
N ALA A 109 12.09 -13.60 22.13
CA ALA A 109 11.30 -12.51 21.54
C ALA A 109 11.77 -11.14 22.02
N ILE A 110 12.04 -10.23 21.08
CA ILE A 110 12.39 -8.83 21.36
C ILE A 110 11.40 -7.93 20.60
N GLU A 111 10.59 -7.18 21.32
CA GLU A 111 9.64 -6.23 20.75
C GLU A 111 10.29 -4.83 20.63
N PHE A 112 10.02 -4.14 19.53
CA PHE A 112 10.49 -2.77 19.27
C PHE A 112 9.44 -1.98 18.48
N PRO A 113 9.36 -0.64 18.68
CA PRO A 113 8.38 0.19 18.01
C PRO A 113 8.72 0.43 16.53
N VAL A 114 7.69 0.49 15.70
CA VAL A 114 7.74 1.04 14.33
C VAL A 114 7.09 2.42 14.34
N HIS A 115 7.54 3.32 13.48
CA HIS A 115 6.96 4.67 13.33
C HIS A 115 5.44 4.60 13.14
N PRO A 116 4.64 5.32 13.97
CA PRO A 116 3.18 5.21 13.94
C PRO A 116 2.60 5.87 12.68
N ILE A 117 1.74 5.15 11.97
CA ILE A 117 1.04 5.64 10.77
C ILE A 117 -0.45 5.38 10.89
N GLN A 118 -1.25 6.42 10.66
CA GLN A 118 -2.72 6.34 10.62
C GLN A 118 -3.25 7.21 9.49
N GLU A 119 -3.87 6.61 8.46
CA GLU A 119 -4.25 7.32 7.23
C GLU A 119 -5.15 8.53 7.49
N THR A 120 -6.18 8.37 8.29
CA THR A 120 -7.19 9.43 8.50
C THR A 120 -6.80 10.47 9.54
N SER A 121 -5.70 10.29 10.27
CA SER A 121 -5.32 11.16 11.39
C SER A 121 -4.01 11.93 11.16
N LYS A 122 -3.20 11.49 10.20
CA LYS A 122 -1.91 12.11 9.89
C LYS A 122 -2.05 13.20 8.82
N ARG A 123 -1.44 14.36 9.04
CA ARG A 123 -1.34 15.47 8.07
C ARG A 123 0.11 15.64 7.60
N PRO A 124 0.32 15.98 6.31
CA PRO A 124 -0.64 16.19 5.24
C PRO A 124 -1.32 14.89 4.77
N THR A 125 -0.61 13.75 4.81
CA THR A 125 -1.13 12.40 4.50
C THR A 125 -0.23 11.33 5.11
N ALA A 126 -0.79 10.20 5.51
CA ALA A 126 -0.03 9.07 6.06
C ALA A 126 0.94 8.45 5.05
N ALA A 127 0.68 8.59 3.75
CA ALA A 127 1.57 8.05 2.72
C ALA A 127 2.95 8.73 2.70
N LEU A 128 3.05 9.96 3.20
CA LEU A 128 4.34 10.62 3.46
C LEU A 128 5.22 9.79 4.41
N ASP A 129 4.63 9.23 5.46
CA ASP A 129 5.35 8.51 6.50
C ASP A 129 5.62 7.04 6.14
N ARG A 130 5.05 6.50 5.04
CA ARG A 130 5.31 5.13 4.59
C ARG A 130 6.82 4.90 4.39
N ASN A 131 7.48 5.83 3.70
CA ASN A 131 8.93 5.72 3.44
C ASN A 131 9.78 6.03 4.68
N LEU A 132 9.31 6.87 5.59
CA LEU A 132 9.99 7.13 6.87
C LEU A 132 9.97 5.89 7.77
N ALA A 133 8.81 5.24 7.89
CA ALA A 133 8.68 3.99 8.63
C ALA A 133 9.52 2.87 8.01
N TYR A 134 9.55 2.79 6.68
CA TYR A 134 10.40 1.87 5.93
C TYR A 134 11.88 2.05 6.28
N LEU A 135 12.40 3.28 6.20
CA LEU A 135 13.81 3.57 6.50
C LEU A 135 14.16 3.19 7.93
N GLY A 136 13.36 3.64 8.89
CA GLY A 136 13.61 3.32 10.31
C GLY A 136 13.58 1.83 10.60
N LEU A 137 12.67 1.09 9.95
CA LEU A 137 12.57 -0.35 10.12
C LEU A 137 13.75 -1.10 9.48
N VAL A 138 14.24 -0.66 8.31
CA VAL A 138 15.46 -1.21 7.68
C VAL A 138 16.65 -1.10 8.62
N GLU A 139 16.86 0.08 9.22
CA GLU A 139 17.98 0.31 10.17
C GLU A 139 17.88 -0.62 11.39
N VAL A 140 16.68 -0.84 11.92
CA VAL A 140 16.48 -1.77 13.05
C VAL A 140 16.73 -3.21 12.63
N LEU A 141 16.12 -3.67 11.53
CA LEU A 141 16.27 -5.07 11.10
C LEU A 141 17.70 -5.43 10.70
N TYR A 142 18.45 -4.47 10.17
CA TYR A 142 19.84 -4.70 9.78
C TYR A 142 20.82 -4.53 10.95
N GLY A 143 20.65 -3.49 11.77
CA GLY A 143 21.61 -3.07 12.78
C GLY A 143 21.50 -3.79 14.14
N TYR A 144 20.42 -4.55 14.40
CA TYR A 144 20.21 -5.24 15.68
C TYR A 144 20.32 -6.76 15.55
N PRO A 145 20.51 -7.49 16.68
CA PRO A 145 20.79 -8.93 16.68
C PRO A 145 19.55 -9.80 16.39
N LEU A 146 18.90 -9.55 15.30
CA LEU A 146 17.66 -10.26 14.91
C LEU A 146 17.96 -11.34 13.88
N ASP A 147 17.47 -12.56 14.11
CA ASP A 147 17.54 -13.69 13.19
C ASP A 147 16.29 -13.81 12.33
N GLY A 148 15.17 -13.27 12.80
CA GLY A 148 13.90 -13.19 12.08
C GLY A 148 12.99 -12.14 12.69
N VAL A 149 11.86 -11.84 12.03
CA VAL A 149 10.93 -10.80 12.47
C VAL A 149 9.47 -11.15 12.19
N VAL A 150 8.59 -10.87 13.16
CA VAL A 150 7.14 -10.77 12.96
C VAL A 150 6.81 -9.30 12.70
N LEU A 151 6.24 -9.04 11.53
CA LEU A 151 5.78 -7.71 11.11
C LEU A 151 4.32 -7.56 11.49
N THR A 152 4.00 -6.72 12.48
CA THR A 152 2.60 -6.43 12.82
C THR A 152 2.04 -5.43 11.82
N ILE A 153 1.09 -5.85 10.97
CA ILE A 153 0.54 -5.05 9.89
C ILE A 153 -0.96 -4.79 10.09
N GLY A 154 -1.49 -3.77 9.44
CA GLY A 154 -2.92 -3.44 9.58
C GLY A 154 -3.33 -2.23 8.75
N CYS A 155 -3.05 -1.02 9.21
CA CYS A 155 -3.33 0.21 8.47
C CYS A 155 -2.66 0.17 7.09
N ASP A 156 -3.28 0.83 6.16
CA ASP A 156 -2.96 0.76 4.72
C ASP A 156 -1.53 1.18 4.33
N LYS A 157 -0.84 1.94 5.17
CA LYS A 157 0.56 2.35 4.93
C LYS A 157 1.58 1.59 5.78
N THR A 158 1.17 1.01 6.92
CA THR A 158 2.08 0.15 7.71
C THR A 158 2.38 -1.16 6.99
N THR A 159 1.37 -1.75 6.34
CA THR A 159 1.53 -3.01 5.60
C THR A 159 2.63 -2.90 4.53
N PRO A 160 2.57 -1.95 3.57
CA PRO A 160 3.64 -1.84 2.58
C PRO A 160 4.98 -1.40 3.17
N ALA A 161 5.02 -0.51 4.18
CA ALA A 161 6.26 -0.11 4.82
C ALA A 161 7.02 -1.30 5.43
N CYS A 162 6.30 -2.17 6.15
CA CYS A 162 6.87 -3.37 6.76
C CYS A 162 7.36 -4.38 5.72
N LEU A 163 6.57 -4.63 4.66
CA LEU A 163 6.95 -5.57 3.61
C LEU A 163 8.12 -5.05 2.75
N MET A 164 8.19 -3.75 2.47
CA MET A 164 9.34 -3.12 1.82
C MET A 164 10.62 -3.28 2.63
N ALA A 165 10.56 -3.09 3.97
CA ALA A 165 11.71 -3.25 4.84
C ALA A 165 12.17 -4.71 4.92
N ALA A 166 11.23 -5.65 5.05
CA ALA A 166 11.53 -7.08 5.00
C ALA A 166 12.19 -7.49 3.68
N ALA A 167 11.68 -6.98 2.53
CA ALA A 167 12.25 -7.20 1.21
C ALA A 167 13.70 -6.68 1.10
N THR A 168 13.96 -5.48 1.64
CA THR A 168 15.28 -4.85 1.58
C THR A 168 16.31 -5.58 2.43
N VAL A 169 15.96 -5.93 3.68
CA VAL A 169 16.92 -6.58 4.60
C VAL A 169 17.06 -8.06 4.30
N ASN A 170 15.97 -8.73 3.96
CA ASN A 170 15.88 -10.11 3.54
C ASN A 170 16.35 -11.14 4.60
N ILE A 171 15.96 -10.92 5.86
CA ILE A 171 15.99 -11.95 6.91
C ILE A 171 14.62 -12.65 6.97
N PRO A 172 14.50 -13.85 7.51
CA PRO A 172 13.21 -14.52 7.70
C PRO A 172 12.17 -13.59 8.32
N ALA A 173 11.04 -13.43 7.65
CA ALA A 173 10.01 -12.47 8.05
C ALA A 173 8.61 -13.01 7.75
N ILE A 174 7.68 -12.80 8.67
CA ILE A 174 6.27 -13.15 8.51
C ILE A 174 5.39 -11.99 8.96
N ALA A 175 4.32 -11.71 8.23
CA ALA A 175 3.38 -10.67 8.58
C ALA A 175 2.20 -11.22 9.41
N LEU A 176 1.75 -10.43 10.38
CA LEU A 176 0.55 -10.66 11.17
C LEU A 176 -0.41 -9.50 11.00
N SER A 177 -1.55 -9.75 10.36
CA SER A 177 -2.63 -8.76 10.25
C SER A 177 -3.30 -8.52 11.61
N VAL A 178 -3.67 -7.27 11.91
CA VAL A 178 -4.49 -6.95 13.10
C VAL A 178 -5.95 -7.37 12.91
N GLY A 179 -6.42 -7.42 11.68
CA GLY A 179 -7.80 -7.75 11.31
C GLY A 179 -8.73 -6.55 11.19
N PRO A 180 -9.83 -6.69 10.45
CA PRO A 180 -10.85 -5.65 10.31
C PRO A 180 -11.69 -5.49 11.59
N MET A 181 -12.32 -4.32 11.74
CA MET A 181 -13.42 -4.10 12.70
C MET A 181 -14.63 -4.99 12.37
N LEU A 182 -15.50 -5.20 13.33
CA LEU A 182 -16.83 -5.81 13.15
C LEU A 182 -17.72 -4.94 12.26
N ASN A 183 -18.81 -5.51 11.77
CA ASN A 183 -19.79 -4.80 10.94
C ASN A 183 -20.43 -3.62 11.70
N GLY A 184 -20.55 -2.47 11.03
CA GLY A 184 -21.24 -1.29 11.53
C GLY A 184 -22.72 -1.28 11.16
N TRP A 185 -23.54 -0.57 11.96
CA TRP A 185 -24.97 -0.46 11.74
C TRP A 185 -25.50 0.91 12.13
N TYR A 186 -26.31 1.52 11.27
CA TYR A 186 -27.03 2.76 11.52
C TYR A 186 -28.47 2.62 11.06
N LYS A 187 -29.42 2.78 11.99
CA LYS A 187 -30.87 2.67 11.71
C LYS A 187 -31.24 1.41 10.89
N GLY A 188 -30.64 0.26 11.23
CA GLY A 188 -30.90 -1.03 10.58
C GLY A 188 -30.19 -1.24 9.25
N GLN A 189 -29.39 -0.28 8.79
CA GLN A 189 -28.56 -0.41 7.59
C GLN A 189 -27.10 -0.64 7.95
N ARG A 190 -26.43 -1.49 7.16
CA ARG A 190 -25.00 -1.77 7.33
C ARG A 190 -24.17 -0.55 6.98
N THR A 191 -23.23 -0.17 7.85
CA THR A 191 -22.34 0.99 7.67
C THR A 191 -20.90 0.54 7.66
N GLY A 192 -20.22 0.76 6.53
CA GLY A 192 -18.82 0.45 6.37
C GLY A 192 -17.91 1.64 6.67
N SER A 193 -16.83 1.38 7.39
CA SER A 193 -15.83 2.41 7.71
C SER A 193 -15.25 3.02 6.43
N GLY A 194 -15.29 4.33 6.32
CA GLY A 194 -14.87 5.10 5.17
C GLY A 194 -15.94 5.19 4.05
N THR A 195 -16.70 4.14 3.75
CA THR A 195 -17.74 4.21 2.70
C THR A 195 -18.94 5.07 3.13
N ILE A 196 -19.32 4.97 4.40
CA ILE A 196 -20.46 5.73 4.94
C ILE A 196 -20.24 7.25 4.87
N VAL A 197 -18.98 7.70 4.89
CA VAL A 197 -18.64 9.14 4.76
C VAL A 197 -19.13 9.72 3.44
N TRP A 198 -19.03 8.97 2.35
CA TRP A 198 -19.47 9.42 1.02
C TRP A 198 -20.96 9.60 0.98
N LYS A 199 -21.72 8.62 1.48
CA LYS A 199 -23.18 8.71 1.58
C LYS A 199 -23.63 9.84 2.50
N ALA A 200 -22.99 9.97 3.66
CA ALA A 200 -23.30 11.04 4.60
C ALA A 200 -23.05 12.45 4.01
N ARG A 201 -21.98 12.61 3.18
CA ARG A 201 -21.70 13.87 2.47
C ARG A 201 -22.79 14.22 1.45
N GLU A 202 -23.30 13.24 0.71
CA GLU A 202 -24.41 13.43 -0.22
C GLU A 202 -25.66 13.91 0.53
N LEU A 203 -26.04 13.23 1.62
CA LEU A 203 -27.20 13.58 2.43
C LEU A 203 -27.07 14.99 3.08
N LEU A 204 -25.87 15.32 3.56
CA LEU A 204 -25.59 16.65 4.09
C LEU A 204 -25.68 17.74 3.01
N ALA A 205 -25.11 17.49 1.82
CA ALA A 205 -25.17 18.43 0.70
C ALA A 205 -26.59 18.57 0.14
N ALA A 206 -27.41 17.53 0.20
CA ALA A 206 -28.84 17.57 -0.15
C ALA A 206 -29.69 18.28 0.91
N GLY A 207 -29.16 18.48 2.15
CA GLY A 207 -29.89 19.04 3.27
C GLY A 207 -30.83 18.05 3.98
N GLU A 208 -30.64 16.76 3.76
CA GLU A 208 -31.44 15.68 4.36
C GLU A 208 -31.00 15.35 5.80
N ILE A 209 -29.75 15.65 6.16
CA ILE A 209 -29.19 15.54 7.50
C ILE A 209 -28.44 16.83 7.86
N ASP A 210 -28.33 17.13 9.14
CA ASP A 210 -27.48 18.19 9.67
C ASP A 210 -26.07 17.69 10.02
N GLN A 211 -25.22 18.56 10.56
CA GLN A 211 -23.84 18.22 10.96
C GLN A 211 -23.81 17.15 12.06
N THR A 212 -24.73 17.16 12.99
CA THR A 212 -24.82 16.16 14.06
C THR A 212 -25.18 14.79 13.47
N GLY A 213 -26.21 14.74 12.65
CA GLY A 213 -26.60 13.52 11.93
C GLY A 213 -25.49 12.98 11.04
N PHE A 214 -24.68 13.86 10.41
CA PHE A 214 -23.50 13.47 9.66
C PHE A 214 -22.46 12.75 10.54
N ILE A 215 -22.12 13.35 11.69
CA ILE A 215 -21.14 12.79 12.63
C ILE A 215 -21.64 11.46 13.19
N ASP A 216 -22.88 11.38 13.65
CA ASP A 216 -23.48 10.15 14.20
C ASP A 216 -23.49 9.02 13.18
N MET A 217 -23.87 9.33 11.94
CA MET A 217 -23.88 8.34 10.87
C MET A 217 -22.48 7.80 10.56
N VAL A 218 -21.47 8.66 10.51
CA VAL A 218 -20.08 8.25 10.27
C VAL A 218 -19.53 7.47 11.46
N ALA A 219 -19.78 7.93 12.70
CA ALA A 219 -19.31 7.27 13.92
C ALA A 219 -19.86 5.84 14.07
N SER A 220 -21.07 5.56 13.55
CA SER A 220 -21.70 4.23 13.62
C SER A 220 -20.91 3.12 12.92
N SER A 221 -19.97 3.47 12.07
CA SER A 221 -19.10 2.51 11.34
C SER A 221 -17.87 2.06 12.15
N SER A 222 -17.57 2.73 13.27
CA SER A 222 -16.45 2.38 14.15
C SER A 222 -16.96 1.54 15.32
N THR A 223 -16.90 0.23 15.21
CA THR A 223 -17.63 -0.70 16.07
C THR A 223 -16.76 -1.49 17.02
N SER A 224 -15.49 -1.64 16.73
CA SER A 224 -14.55 -2.42 17.52
C SER A 224 -13.11 -2.00 17.25
N THR A 225 -12.17 -2.66 17.93
CA THR A 225 -10.75 -2.63 17.53
C THR A 225 -10.57 -3.20 16.12
N GLY A 226 -9.51 -2.79 15.40
CA GLY A 226 -9.18 -3.24 14.05
C GLY A 226 -9.09 -2.11 13.02
N TYR A 227 -8.72 -2.45 11.80
CA TYR A 227 -8.73 -1.51 10.67
C TYR A 227 -10.11 -1.45 9.99
N CYS A 228 -10.25 -0.58 8.97
CA CYS A 228 -11.50 -0.39 8.23
C CYS A 228 -12.07 -1.73 7.74
N ASN A 229 -13.37 -1.96 7.99
CA ASN A 229 -14.08 -3.20 7.67
C ASN A 229 -14.62 -3.28 6.22
N THR A 230 -14.32 -2.31 5.38
CA THR A 230 -14.63 -2.32 3.93
C THR A 230 -13.44 -2.81 3.13
N MET A 231 -13.61 -3.16 1.85
CA MET A 231 -12.52 -3.42 0.90
C MET A 231 -11.85 -2.10 0.47
N GLY A 232 -11.50 -1.28 1.46
CA GLY A 232 -10.61 -0.13 1.33
C GLY A 232 -9.15 -0.56 1.24
N THR A 233 -8.20 0.39 1.37
CA THR A 233 -6.78 0.07 1.21
C THR A 233 -6.25 -0.86 2.32
N ALA A 234 -6.72 -0.73 3.56
CA ALA A 234 -6.27 -1.60 4.66
C ALA A 234 -6.65 -3.07 4.42
N THR A 235 -7.94 -3.38 4.19
CA THR A 235 -8.39 -4.76 3.91
C THR A 235 -7.75 -5.29 2.63
N THR A 236 -7.62 -4.44 1.60
CA THR A 236 -6.92 -4.81 0.36
C THR A 236 -5.49 -5.22 0.66
N MET A 237 -4.67 -4.36 1.26
CA MET A 237 -3.25 -4.64 1.46
C MET A 237 -3.00 -5.82 2.40
N ASN A 238 -3.85 -6.05 3.40
CA ASN A 238 -3.76 -7.25 4.24
C ASN A 238 -4.13 -8.52 3.46
N SER A 239 -5.17 -8.50 2.63
CA SER A 239 -5.52 -9.61 1.73
C SER A 239 -4.41 -9.88 0.69
N LEU A 240 -3.78 -8.82 0.18
CA LEU A 240 -2.67 -8.95 -0.77
C LEU A 240 -1.39 -9.46 -0.11
N ALA A 241 -1.09 -9.10 1.14
CA ALA A 241 0.03 -9.67 1.89
C ALA A 241 -0.15 -11.18 2.13
N GLU A 242 -1.40 -11.64 2.30
CA GLU A 242 -1.71 -13.08 2.36
C GLU A 242 -1.56 -13.74 1.00
N SER A 243 -2.13 -13.18 -0.07
CA SER A 243 -2.01 -13.76 -1.42
C SER A 243 -0.59 -13.71 -1.98
N LEU A 244 0.25 -12.77 -1.51
CA LEU A 244 1.67 -12.70 -1.79
C LEU A 244 2.47 -13.79 -1.03
N GLY A 245 1.85 -14.47 -0.08
CA GLY A 245 2.45 -15.53 0.70
C GLY A 245 3.09 -15.11 2.03
N MET A 246 3.06 -13.82 2.40
CA MET A 246 3.77 -13.29 3.57
C MET A 246 3.04 -13.47 4.91
N GLN A 247 1.83 -14.06 4.91
CA GLN A 247 1.02 -14.37 6.10
C GLN A 247 0.64 -15.85 6.14
N LEU A 248 0.22 -16.32 7.29
CA LEU A 248 -0.43 -17.63 7.40
C LEU A 248 -1.75 -17.64 6.62
N PRO A 249 -2.06 -18.73 5.89
CA PRO A 249 -3.28 -18.82 5.08
C PRO A 249 -4.56 -18.61 5.90
N GLY A 250 -5.52 -17.86 5.36
CA GLY A 250 -6.80 -17.54 6.00
C GLY A 250 -6.72 -16.48 7.08
N SER A 251 -5.55 -15.89 7.32
CA SER A 251 -5.34 -14.99 8.47
C SER A 251 -5.75 -13.55 8.21
N ALA A 252 -5.68 -13.03 6.99
CA ALA A 252 -5.90 -11.60 6.73
C ALA A 252 -7.30 -11.13 7.15
N ALA A 253 -8.33 -11.90 6.81
CA ALA A 253 -9.72 -11.51 6.98
C ALA A 253 -10.29 -11.74 8.40
N ILE A 254 -9.59 -12.45 9.31
CA ILE A 254 -10.09 -12.69 10.67
C ILE A 254 -10.34 -11.34 11.37
N PRO A 255 -11.57 -11.06 11.88
CA PRO A 255 -11.83 -9.81 12.59
C PRO A 255 -10.96 -9.64 13.84
N ALA A 256 -10.55 -8.40 14.12
CA ALA A 256 -9.63 -8.10 15.21
C ALA A 256 -10.08 -8.62 16.59
N PRO A 257 -11.36 -8.52 17.02
CA PRO A 257 -11.79 -8.98 18.33
C PRO A 257 -12.08 -10.48 18.41
N TYR A 258 -11.94 -11.24 17.33
CA TYR A 258 -12.21 -12.68 17.33
C TYR A 258 -11.12 -13.46 18.05
N ARG A 259 -11.49 -14.55 18.75
CA ARG A 259 -10.53 -15.46 19.42
C ARG A 259 -9.51 -16.05 18.44
N GLU A 260 -9.93 -16.32 17.22
CA GLU A 260 -9.10 -16.84 16.14
C GLU A 260 -7.95 -15.87 15.79
N ARG A 261 -8.11 -14.57 16.02
CA ARG A 261 -7.06 -13.56 15.84
C ARG A 261 -5.92 -13.76 16.85
N GLN A 262 -6.24 -14.09 18.09
CA GLN A 262 -5.21 -14.41 19.09
C GLN A 262 -4.55 -15.76 18.83
N GLN A 263 -5.30 -16.75 18.34
CA GLN A 263 -4.74 -18.05 17.96
C GLN A 263 -3.74 -17.92 16.82
N ILE A 264 -4.09 -17.18 15.76
CA ILE A 264 -3.20 -16.97 14.61
C ILE A 264 -1.96 -16.15 15.00
N ALA A 265 -2.06 -15.23 15.96
CA ALA A 265 -0.91 -14.49 16.49
C ALA A 265 0.10 -15.43 17.17
N TYR A 266 -0.39 -16.36 17.98
CA TYR A 266 0.43 -17.41 18.60
C TYR A 266 1.09 -18.33 17.56
N GLU A 267 0.34 -18.82 16.57
CA GLU A 267 0.89 -19.67 15.50
C GLU A 267 1.89 -18.90 14.62
N THR A 268 1.68 -17.60 14.36
CA THR A 268 2.64 -16.75 13.67
C THR A 268 3.96 -16.66 14.45
N GLY A 269 3.88 -16.54 15.78
CA GLY A 269 5.04 -16.54 16.66
C GLY A 269 5.82 -17.86 16.65
N LYS A 270 5.13 -19.00 16.55
CA LYS A 270 5.80 -20.30 16.37
C LYS A 270 6.45 -20.39 14.99
N ARG A 271 5.71 -20.05 13.95
CA ARG A 271 6.13 -20.22 12.56
C ARG A 271 7.41 -19.45 12.22
N ILE A 272 7.58 -18.24 12.73
CA ILE A 272 8.80 -17.45 12.43
C ILE A 272 10.07 -18.15 12.96
N VAL A 273 10.01 -18.86 14.07
CA VAL A 273 11.15 -19.63 14.60
C VAL A 273 11.50 -20.78 13.64
N GLU A 274 10.50 -21.48 13.10
CA GLU A 274 10.70 -22.51 12.08
C GLU A 274 11.26 -21.92 10.78
N MET A 275 10.76 -20.76 10.32
CA MET A 275 11.27 -20.06 9.12
C MET A 275 12.76 -19.70 9.25
N VAL A 276 13.21 -19.31 10.46
CA VAL A 276 14.64 -19.08 10.72
C VAL A 276 15.44 -20.36 10.55
N ALA A 277 14.95 -21.48 11.06
CA ALA A 277 15.64 -22.76 10.90
C ALA A 277 15.68 -23.26 9.43
N GLU A 278 14.64 -22.93 8.66
CA GLU A 278 14.52 -23.24 7.23
C GLU A 278 15.28 -22.24 6.33
N ASP A 279 15.74 -21.11 6.85
CA ASP A 279 16.26 -19.95 6.11
C ASP A 279 15.26 -19.40 5.09
N LEU A 280 13.95 -19.49 5.38
CA LEU A 280 12.90 -19.04 4.50
C LEU A 280 12.74 -17.52 4.58
N LYS A 281 13.08 -16.84 3.49
CA LYS A 281 13.20 -15.38 3.41
C LYS A 281 12.13 -14.73 2.52
N PRO A 282 11.92 -13.43 2.65
CA PRO A 282 11.03 -12.67 1.77
C PRO A 282 11.31 -12.85 0.27
N SER A 283 12.57 -12.95 -0.14
CA SER A 283 12.95 -13.16 -1.55
C SER A 283 12.52 -14.53 -2.11
N ASP A 284 12.37 -15.55 -1.25
CA ASP A 284 11.92 -16.87 -1.65
C ASP A 284 10.40 -16.91 -1.88
N ILE A 285 9.67 -16.01 -1.21
CA ILE A 285 8.20 -15.91 -1.22
C ILE A 285 7.74 -14.88 -2.23
N MET A 286 8.29 -13.67 -2.18
CA MET A 286 7.87 -12.52 -3.00
C MET A 286 8.46 -12.57 -4.41
N THR A 287 8.14 -13.63 -5.14
CA THR A 287 8.59 -13.88 -6.53
C THR A 287 7.66 -13.21 -7.54
N LYS A 288 8.07 -13.10 -8.79
CA LYS A 288 7.23 -12.57 -9.89
C LYS A 288 5.88 -13.28 -9.96
N ASP A 289 5.86 -14.60 -9.81
CA ASP A 289 4.62 -15.40 -9.82
C ASP A 289 3.69 -15.04 -8.66
N ALA A 290 4.25 -14.80 -7.47
CA ALA A 290 3.48 -14.35 -6.30
C ALA A 290 2.87 -12.94 -6.54
N PHE A 291 3.59 -12.03 -7.18
CA PHE A 291 3.06 -10.71 -7.56
C PHE A 291 1.96 -10.81 -8.63
N ILE A 292 2.08 -11.68 -9.61
CA ILE A 292 1.01 -11.94 -10.60
C ILE A 292 -0.24 -12.46 -9.91
N ASN A 293 -0.11 -13.41 -8.98
CA ASN A 293 -1.23 -13.89 -8.16
C ASN A 293 -1.88 -12.73 -7.38
N THR A 294 -1.06 -11.88 -6.78
CA THR A 294 -1.52 -10.71 -6.00
C THR A 294 -2.33 -9.73 -6.84
N ILE A 295 -1.91 -9.44 -8.09
CA ILE A 295 -2.68 -8.59 -9.03
C ILE A 295 -4.04 -9.20 -9.34
N ARG A 296 -4.10 -10.51 -9.62
CA ARG A 296 -5.34 -11.22 -9.94
C ARG A 296 -6.31 -11.26 -8.75
N VAL A 297 -5.77 -11.54 -7.56
CA VAL A 297 -6.56 -11.50 -6.32
C VAL A 297 -7.09 -10.09 -6.07
N ASN A 298 -6.27 -9.02 -6.27
CA ASN A 298 -6.72 -7.65 -6.14
C ASN A 298 -7.95 -7.34 -7.00
N SER A 299 -7.94 -7.78 -8.24
CA SER A 299 -9.09 -7.58 -9.14
C SER A 299 -10.31 -8.37 -8.68
N ALA A 300 -10.14 -9.64 -8.30
CA ALA A 300 -11.23 -10.49 -7.85
C ALA A 300 -11.91 -10.00 -6.56
N ILE A 301 -11.15 -9.38 -5.66
CA ILE A 301 -11.71 -8.80 -4.43
C ILE A 301 -12.22 -7.37 -4.60
N GLY A 302 -12.04 -6.74 -5.77
CA GLY A 302 -12.36 -5.34 -6.00
C GLY A 302 -11.47 -4.40 -5.18
N GLY A 303 -10.17 -4.71 -5.10
CA GLY A 303 -9.20 -4.03 -4.25
C GLY A 303 -8.96 -2.56 -4.59
N SER A 304 -8.24 -1.89 -3.72
CA SER A 304 -7.98 -0.45 -3.75
C SER A 304 -7.12 0.00 -4.93
N THR A 305 -7.37 1.20 -5.44
CA THR A 305 -6.51 1.91 -6.42
C THR A 305 -5.14 2.30 -5.86
N ASN A 306 -4.93 2.19 -4.55
CA ASN A 306 -3.62 2.36 -3.91
C ASN A 306 -2.74 1.10 -4.04
N ALA A 307 -3.32 -0.06 -4.34
CA ALA A 307 -2.58 -1.32 -4.43
C ALA A 307 -1.44 -1.29 -5.47
N PRO A 308 -1.63 -0.78 -6.70
CA PRO A 308 -0.53 -0.67 -7.67
C PRO A 308 0.69 0.07 -7.12
N ILE A 309 0.49 1.20 -6.44
CA ILE A 309 1.58 1.99 -5.86
C ILE A 309 2.35 1.17 -4.82
N HIS A 310 1.62 0.50 -3.92
CA HIS A 310 2.24 -0.18 -2.78
C HIS A 310 2.85 -1.52 -3.14
N VAL A 311 2.21 -2.29 -3.99
CA VAL A 311 2.71 -3.60 -4.44
C VAL A 311 3.92 -3.43 -5.37
N ASN A 312 3.91 -2.43 -6.28
CA ASN A 312 5.08 -2.10 -7.11
C ASN A 312 6.25 -1.63 -6.24
N ALA A 313 5.99 -0.86 -5.17
CA ALA A 313 7.02 -0.48 -4.21
C ALA A 313 7.66 -1.70 -3.54
N ILE A 314 6.86 -2.66 -3.07
CA ILE A 314 7.36 -3.89 -2.46
C ILE A 314 8.18 -4.71 -3.48
N ALA A 315 7.67 -4.87 -4.71
CA ALA A 315 8.35 -5.59 -5.78
C ALA A 315 9.73 -5.02 -6.07
N ARG A 316 9.84 -3.69 -6.19
CA ARG A 316 11.13 -3.01 -6.43
C ARG A 316 12.14 -3.22 -5.29
N HIS A 317 11.66 -3.29 -4.04
CA HIS A 317 12.55 -3.50 -2.88
C HIS A 317 13.04 -4.96 -2.75
N VAL A 318 12.34 -5.92 -3.36
CA VAL A 318 12.82 -7.32 -3.46
C VAL A 318 13.54 -7.60 -4.79
N GLY A 319 13.62 -6.61 -5.68
CA GLY A 319 14.31 -6.76 -6.98
C GLY A 319 13.46 -7.39 -8.08
N VAL A 320 12.13 -7.41 -7.92
CA VAL A 320 11.20 -7.88 -8.94
C VAL A 320 10.71 -6.70 -9.77
N ASP A 321 10.91 -6.78 -11.08
CA ASP A 321 10.35 -5.81 -12.03
C ASP A 321 8.85 -6.01 -12.17
N LEU A 322 8.08 -4.99 -11.79
CA LEU A 322 6.62 -4.96 -11.84
C LEU A 322 6.15 -3.58 -12.29
N THR A 323 5.59 -3.50 -13.49
CA THR A 323 5.13 -2.23 -14.07
C THR A 323 3.64 -1.96 -13.81
N VAL A 324 3.21 -0.72 -14.00
CA VAL A 324 1.79 -0.37 -13.86
C VAL A 324 0.93 -1.02 -14.95
N GLU A 325 1.49 -1.24 -16.15
CA GLU A 325 0.83 -1.91 -17.26
C GLU A 325 0.49 -3.38 -16.97
N GLU A 326 1.28 -4.04 -16.15
CA GLU A 326 1.04 -5.43 -15.76
C GLU A 326 -0.24 -5.56 -14.91
N TRP A 327 -0.66 -4.49 -14.23
CA TRP A 327 -1.95 -4.46 -13.52
C TRP A 327 -3.13 -4.57 -14.48
N GLN A 328 -3.04 -3.98 -15.67
CA GLN A 328 -4.01 -4.21 -16.73
C GLN A 328 -3.85 -5.60 -17.34
N THR A 329 -2.63 -5.99 -17.70
CA THR A 329 -2.34 -7.26 -18.38
C THR A 329 -2.83 -8.48 -17.60
N TYR A 330 -2.57 -8.51 -16.27
CA TYR A 330 -2.93 -9.66 -15.45
C TYR A 330 -4.26 -9.50 -14.70
N GLY A 331 -4.75 -8.27 -14.55
CA GLY A 331 -5.90 -7.97 -13.69
C GLY A 331 -7.17 -7.53 -14.40
N HIS A 332 -7.09 -6.89 -15.58
CA HIS A 332 -8.26 -6.24 -16.21
C HIS A 332 -9.43 -7.19 -16.43
N ASP A 333 -9.18 -8.36 -16.97
CA ASP A 333 -10.21 -9.33 -17.34
C ASP A 333 -10.63 -10.25 -16.18
N ILE A 334 -10.07 -10.09 -15.00
CA ILE A 334 -10.48 -10.83 -13.80
C ILE A 334 -11.84 -10.29 -13.32
N PRO A 335 -12.82 -11.17 -13.06
CA PRO A 335 -14.14 -10.77 -12.60
C PRO A 335 -14.13 -10.34 -11.12
N LEU A 336 -15.10 -9.51 -10.72
CA LEU A 336 -15.38 -9.20 -9.33
C LEU A 336 -16.13 -10.35 -8.68
N LEU A 337 -15.47 -11.01 -7.72
CA LEU A 337 -16.04 -12.15 -6.99
C LEU A 337 -16.51 -11.77 -5.58
N VAL A 338 -15.92 -10.74 -4.97
CA VAL A 338 -16.20 -10.38 -3.58
C VAL A 338 -17.15 -9.21 -3.50
N ASN A 339 -18.31 -9.43 -2.86
CA ASN A 339 -19.40 -8.47 -2.72
C ASN A 339 -19.21 -7.59 -1.48
N LEU A 340 -18.09 -6.85 -1.41
CA LEU A 340 -17.78 -5.93 -0.30
C LEU A 340 -17.84 -4.47 -0.74
N GLN A 341 -18.29 -3.60 0.16
CA GLN A 341 -18.20 -2.15 -0.04
C GLN A 341 -16.74 -1.71 -0.30
N PRO A 342 -16.47 -0.77 -1.22
CA PRO A 342 -17.42 0.09 -1.95
C PRO A 342 -18.01 -0.52 -3.23
N ALA A 343 -17.49 -1.63 -3.75
CA ALA A 343 -17.94 -2.23 -5.00
C ALA A 343 -19.18 -3.16 -4.83
N GLY A 344 -19.58 -3.44 -3.60
CA GLY A 344 -20.66 -4.33 -3.20
C GLY A 344 -21.35 -3.90 -1.92
N GLU A 345 -21.91 -4.87 -1.17
CA GLU A 345 -22.85 -4.61 -0.06
C GLU A 345 -22.31 -5.00 1.32
N TYR A 346 -21.49 -6.05 1.41
CA TYR A 346 -21.05 -6.66 2.65
C TYR A 346 -19.78 -6.00 3.20
N LEU A 347 -19.29 -6.50 4.36
CA LEU A 347 -18.14 -5.96 5.08
C LEU A 347 -17.13 -7.06 5.45
N GLY A 348 -16.03 -6.70 6.11
CA GLY A 348 -14.89 -7.58 6.40
C GLY A 348 -15.22 -8.81 7.23
N GLU A 349 -16.13 -8.71 8.21
CA GLU A 349 -16.60 -9.86 8.99
C GLU A 349 -17.34 -10.89 8.13
N ASP A 350 -18.19 -10.41 7.21
CA ASP A 350 -18.89 -11.28 6.24
C ASP A 350 -17.89 -11.97 5.31
N TYR A 351 -16.83 -11.25 4.89
CA TYR A 351 -15.78 -11.79 4.03
C TYR A 351 -15.01 -12.93 4.70
N PHE A 352 -14.65 -12.76 5.97
CA PHE A 352 -14.03 -13.84 6.77
C PHE A 352 -14.93 -15.07 6.82
N ARG A 353 -16.20 -14.90 7.18
CA ARG A 353 -17.18 -15.98 7.30
C ARG A 353 -17.50 -16.65 5.97
N ALA A 354 -17.25 -15.98 4.84
CA ALA A 354 -17.46 -16.54 3.51
C ALA A 354 -16.27 -17.35 2.98
N GLY A 355 -15.13 -17.38 3.69
CA GLY A 355 -13.94 -18.13 3.33
C GLY A 355 -12.70 -17.29 3.02
N GLY A 356 -12.82 -15.96 2.99
CA GLY A 356 -11.69 -15.03 2.87
C GLY A 356 -10.84 -15.21 1.60
N VAL A 357 -9.55 -14.88 1.72
CA VAL A 357 -8.58 -14.98 0.61
C VAL A 357 -8.46 -16.41 0.06
N PRO A 358 -8.39 -17.48 0.86
CA PRO A 358 -8.27 -18.83 0.33
C PRO A 358 -9.43 -19.24 -0.59
N ALA A 359 -10.67 -18.85 -0.27
CA ALA A 359 -11.83 -19.15 -1.11
C ALA A 359 -11.77 -18.41 -2.46
N VAL A 360 -11.30 -17.15 -2.48
CA VAL A 360 -11.10 -16.38 -3.72
C VAL A 360 -10.00 -17.02 -4.57
N VAL A 361 -8.86 -17.36 -3.97
CA VAL A 361 -7.74 -18.02 -4.66
C VAL A 361 -8.19 -19.36 -5.26
N ALA A 362 -8.96 -20.16 -4.52
CA ALA A 362 -9.50 -21.43 -5.03
C ALA A 362 -10.40 -21.25 -6.28
N GLN A 363 -11.20 -20.18 -6.34
CA GLN A 363 -12.00 -19.88 -7.54
C GLN A 363 -11.12 -19.53 -8.74
N LEU A 364 -10.09 -18.73 -8.55
CA LEU A 364 -9.13 -18.37 -9.60
C LEU A 364 -8.29 -19.58 -10.04
N MET A 365 -7.93 -20.49 -9.12
CA MET A 365 -7.21 -21.73 -9.44
C MET A 365 -8.01 -22.63 -10.37
N LYS A 366 -9.32 -22.77 -10.17
CA LYS A 366 -10.19 -23.58 -11.05
C LYS A 366 -10.14 -23.13 -12.51
N GLN A 367 -9.76 -21.87 -12.74
CA GLN A 367 -9.63 -21.28 -14.08
C GLN A 367 -8.17 -21.24 -14.57
N GLY A 368 -7.23 -21.85 -13.86
CA GLY A 368 -5.81 -21.81 -14.20
C GLY A 368 -5.18 -20.40 -14.07
N LEU A 369 -5.79 -19.52 -13.29
CA LEU A 369 -5.38 -18.12 -13.14
C LEU A 369 -4.40 -17.90 -11.97
N ILE A 370 -4.03 -18.93 -11.20
CA ILE A 370 -3.06 -18.84 -10.10
C ILE A 370 -1.79 -19.60 -10.46
N LYS A 371 -0.67 -19.00 -10.16
CA LYS A 371 0.66 -19.64 -10.16
C LYS A 371 0.78 -20.46 -8.89
N GLU A 372 0.30 -21.70 -8.94
CA GLU A 372 0.07 -22.56 -7.77
C GLU A 372 1.34 -22.89 -6.98
N ASN A 373 2.50 -22.89 -7.64
CA ASN A 373 3.80 -23.23 -7.04
C ASN A 373 4.44 -22.07 -6.25
N ALA A 374 3.82 -20.88 -6.21
CA ALA A 374 4.33 -19.77 -5.41
C ALA A 374 4.37 -20.16 -3.92
N LEU A 375 5.57 -20.04 -3.32
CA LEU A 375 5.82 -20.43 -1.93
C LEU A 375 5.21 -19.41 -0.96
N THR A 376 4.81 -19.87 0.22
CA THR A 376 4.24 -19.03 1.27
C THR A 376 4.93 -19.23 2.62
N ALA A 377 4.73 -18.32 3.55
CA ALA A 377 5.39 -18.30 4.85
C ALA A 377 5.21 -19.58 5.69
N ASN A 378 4.16 -20.37 5.44
CA ASN A 378 3.98 -21.65 6.14
C ASN A 378 4.82 -22.80 5.57
N GLY A 379 5.69 -22.53 4.57
CA GLY A 379 6.54 -23.54 3.92
C GLY A 379 5.84 -24.36 2.82
N LYS A 380 4.55 -24.08 2.57
CA LYS A 380 3.76 -24.71 1.51
C LYS A 380 3.51 -23.73 0.37
N THR A 381 3.12 -24.26 -0.79
CA THR A 381 2.71 -23.43 -1.92
C THR A 381 1.30 -22.86 -1.72
N ILE A 382 0.98 -21.79 -2.44
CA ILE A 382 -0.37 -21.20 -2.40
C ILE A 382 -1.41 -22.22 -2.93
N GLY A 383 -1.03 -23.07 -3.89
CA GLY A 383 -1.87 -24.15 -4.39
C GLY A 383 -2.21 -25.16 -3.32
N GLU A 384 -1.23 -25.63 -2.53
CA GLU A 384 -1.46 -26.56 -1.42
C GLU A 384 -2.36 -25.96 -0.34
N ASN A 385 -2.18 -24.68 -0.05
CA ASN A 385 -2.96 -23.97 0.98
C ASN A 385 -4.42 -23.74 0.60
N CYS A 386 -4.71 -23.47 -0.68
CA CYS A 386 -6.01 -22.96 -1.09
C CYS A 386 -6.86 -23.95 -1.90
N ARG A 387 -6.28 -25.07 -2.40
CA ARG A 387 -6.96 -26.02 -3.32
C ARG A 387 -8.31 -26.53 -2.80
N ASN A 388 -8.42 -26.77 -1.50
CA ASN A 388 -9.62 -27.31 -0.85
C ASN A 388 -10.47 -26.23 -0.17
N ALA A 389 -10.15 -24.95 -0.35
CA ALA A 389 -10.95 -23.88 0.24
C ALA A 389 -12.28 -23.74 -0.47
N THR A 390 -13.35 -23.53 0.31
CA THR A 390 -14.73 -23.49 -0.13
C THR A 390 -15.33 -22.10 0.07
N ILE A 391 -16.35 -21.78 -0.71
CA ILE A 391 -17.20 -20.61 -0.49
C ILE A 391 -18.26 -21.00 0.54
N GLU A 392 -18.18 -20.42 1.73
CA GLU A 392 -19.15 -20.70 2.81
C GLU A 392 -20.42 -19.82 2.69
N ASN A 393 -20.31 -18.66 2.01
CA ASN A 393 -21.44 -17.78 1.75
C ASN A 393 -21.39 -17.21 0.33
N PRO A 394 -22.20 -17.76 -0.62
CA PRO A 394 -22.20 -17.32 -2.00
C PRO A 394 -22.85 -15.94 -2.22
N ALA A 395 -23.49 -15.33 -1.23
CA ALA A 395 -23.91 -13.93 -1.31
C ALA A 395 -22.73 -12.97 -1.20
N VAL A 396 -21.67 -13.36 -0.47
CA VAL A 396 -20.48 -12.55 -0.20
C VAL A 396 -19.33 -12.84 -1.15
N ILE A 397 -19.02 -14.12 -1.38
CA ILE A 397 -18.03 -14.54 -2.38
C ILE A 397 -18.76 -15.29 -3.48
N LYS A 398 -18.68 -14.80 -4.71
CA LYS A 398 -19.29 -15.39 -5.89
C LYS A 398 -18.37 -16.43 -6.53
N THR A 399 -18.98 -17.35 -7.29
CA THR A 399 -18.20 -18.22 -8.18
C THR A 399 -17.68 -17.45 -9.39
N PHE A 400 -16.72 -18.02 -10.09
CA PHE A 400 -16.18 -17.39 -11.30
C PHE A 400 -17.24 -17.35 -12.43
N GLU A 401 -18.15 -18.31 -12.46
CA GLU A 401 -19.23 -18.44 -13.46
C GLU A 401 -20.34 -17.39 -13.24
N GLU A 402 -20.58 -17.00 -11.98
CA GLU A 402 -21.62 -16.03 -11.60
C GLU A 402 -21.04 -14.83 -10.84
N PRO A 403 -20.14 -14.05 -11.46
CA PRO A 403 -19.49 -12.93 -10.79
C PRO A 403 -20.43 -11.73 -10.65
N ILE A 404 -20.10 -10.82 -9.73
CA ILE A 404 -20.80 -9.54 -9.58
C ILE A 404 -20.60 -8.67 -10.83
N LYS A 405 -19.37 -8.65 -11.35
CA LYS A 405 -19.00 -7.97 -12.61
C LYS A 405 -18.00 -8.85 -13.37
N LYS A 406 -18.13 -8.88 -14.69
CA LYS A 406 -17.28 -9.72 -15.55
C LYS A 406 -15.84 -9.24 -15.66
N ARG A 407 -15.60 -7.93 -15.48
CA ARG A 407 -14.27 -7.28 -15.48
C ARG A 407 -14.20 -6.34 -14.30
N ALA A 408 -13.14 -6.46 -13.51
CA ALA A 408 -13.02 -5.70 -12.26
C ALA A 408 -11.64 -5.10 -12.01
N GLY A 409 -10.68 -5.35 -12.88
CA GLY A 409 -9.33 -4.82 -12.75
C GLY A 409 -9.20 -3.36 -13.13
N PHE A 410 -7.98 -2.94 -13.35
CA PHE A 410 -7.66 -1.57 -13.74
C PHE A 410 -7.54 -1.45 -15.27
N VAL A 411 -7.93 -0.27 -15.79
CA VAL A 411 -7.50 0.22 -17.09
C VAL A 411 -6.35 1.20 -16.84
N VAL A 412 -5.26 1.04 -17.58
CA VAL A 412 -4.14 1.99 -17.61
C VAL A 412 -4.34 2.92 -18.81
N LEU A 413 -4.30 4.22 -18.54
CA LEU A 413 -4.53 5.27 -19.51
C LEU A 413 -3.23 6.03 -19.77
N LYS A 414 -2.99 6.40 -21.03
CA LYS A 414 -1.83 7.16 -21.50
C LYS A 414 -2.31 8.29 -22.43
N GLY A 415 -1.49 9.31 -22.63
CA GLY A 415 -1.80 10.40 -23.56
C GLY A 415 -0.97 11.65 -23.31
N ASN A 416 -1.40 12.78 -23.86
CA ASN A 416 -0.68 14.02 -23.65
C ASN A 416 -0.83 14.60 -22.23
N LEU A 417 -1.76 14.05 -21.43
CA LEU A 417 -1.97 14.44 -20.03
C LEU A 417 -0.97 13.79 -19.08
N PHE A 418 -0.56 12.54 -19.35
CA PHE A 418 0.33 11.73 -18.53
C PHE A 418 0.84 10.52 -19.32
N ASP A 419 1.95 9.95 -18.87
CA ASP A 419 2.50 8.72 -19.44
C ASP A 419 1.76 7.48 -18.91
N SER A 420 1.20 7.59 -17.70
CA SER A 420 0.31 6.59 -17.12
C SER A 420 -0.64 7.18 -16.09
N ALA A 421 -1.86 6.66 -16.04
CA ALA A 421 -2.81 6.82 -14.96
C ALA A 421 -3.66 5.56 -14.87
N VAL A 422 -4.35 5.33 -13.75
CA VAL A 422 -5.18 4.14 -13.56
C VAL A 422 -6.64 4.49 -13.32
N MET A 423 -7.54 3.66 -13.82
CA MET A 423 -8.97 3.72 -13.53
C MET A 423 -9.47 2.36 -13.06
N LYS A 424 -10.14 2.32 -11.92
CA LYS A 424 -10.73 1.10 -11.37
C LYS A 424 -12.09 0.83 -12.01
N THR A 425 -12.24 -0.29 -12.70
CA THR A 425 -13.48 -0.60 -13.43
C THR A 425 -14.58 -1.18 -12.54
N SER A 426 -14.24 -1.83 -11.44
CA SER A 426 -15.21 -2.45 -10.52
C SER A 426 -16.18 -1.47 -9.86
N VAL A 427 -15.82 -0.19 -9.77
CA VAL A 427 -16.67 0.86 -9.18
C VAL A 427 -17.45 1.68 -10.21
N ILE A 428 -17.31 1.42 -11.52
CA ILE A 428 -18.12 2.07 -12.54
C ILE A 428 -19.58 1.68 -12.32
N SER A 429 -20.40 2.68 -11.91
CA SER A 429 -21.85 2.50 -11.72
C SER A 429 -22.58 2.46 -13.05
N GLU A 430 -23.81 1.91 -13.04
CA GLU A 430 -24.68 1.93 -14.23
C GLU A 430 -25.00 3.36 -14.67
N GLU A 431 -25.25 4.28 -13.72
CA GLU A 431 -25.48 5.70 -14.00
C GLU A 431 -24.27 6.33 -14.73
N PHE A 432 -23.05 6.09 -14.25
CA PHE A 432 -21.83 6.59 -14.90
C PHE A 432 -21.68 5.99 -16.31
N ARG A 433 -21.94 4.69 -16.45
CA ARG A 433 -21.88 4.00 -17.73
C ARG A 433 -22.86 4.60 -18.74
N GLN A 434 -24.11 4.79 -18.34
CA GLN A 434 -25.14 5.40 -19.20
C GLN A 434 -24.77 6.84 -19.60
N ARG A 435 -24.23 7.63 -18.66
CA ARG A 435 -23.91 9.03 -18.93
C ARG A 435 -22.68 9.21 -19.83
N TYR A 436 -21.65 8.39 -19.64
CA TYR A 436 -20.34 8.63 -20.25
C TYR A 436 -19.89 7.55 -21.24
N LEU A 437 -20.35 6.32 -21.13
CA LEU A 437 -19.72 5.19 -21.80
C LEU A 437 -20.68 4.42 -22.75
N SER A 438 -21.91 4.92 -22.97
CA SER A 438 -22.97 4.20 -23.70
C SER A 438 -23.30 4.81 -25.06
N ASP A 439 -22.51 5.74 -25.59
CA ASP A 439 -22.72 6.25 -26.94
C ASP A 439 -22.49 5.12 -27.96
N PRO A 440 -23.51 4.70 -28.76
CA PRO A 440 -23.33 3.62 -29.71
C PRO A 440 -22.32 3.90 -30.82
N LYS A 441 -22.06 5.20 -31.09
CA LYS A 441 -21.08 5.62 -32.11
C LYS A 441 -19.66 5.61 -31.57
N ASP A 442 -19.50 5.74 -30.27
CA ASP A 442 -18.20 5.84 -29.60
C ASP A 442 -18.23 5.16 -28.21
N PRO A 443 -18.50 3.85 -28.16
CA PRO A 443 -18.67 3.13 -26.91
C PRO A 443 -17.39 3.14 -26.07
N GLU A 444 -17.56 3.25 -24.75
CA GLU A 444 -16.49 3.29 -23.75
C GLU A 444 -15.54 4.52 -23.90
N ALA A 445 -15.97 5.57 -24.61
CA ALA A 445 -15.24 6.83 -24.71
C ALA A 445 -16.17 8.02 -24.42
N PHE A 446 -15.58 9.11 -23.92
CA PHE A 446 -16.31 10.33 -23.64
C PHE A 446 -15.41 11.57 -23.77
N GLU A 447 -16.04 12.71 -23.97
CA GLU A 447 -15.38 14.00 -23.95
C GLU A 447 -16.07 14.93 -22.97
N GLY A 448 -15.27 15.77 -22.30
CA GLY A 448 -15.77 16.76 -21.36
C GLY A 448 -14.94 18.04 -21.30
N ARG A 449 -15.56 19.09 -20.78
CA ARG A 449 -14.88 20.34 -20.48
C ARG A 449 -14.15 20.22 -19.15
N ALA A 450 -12.87 20.51 -19.12
CA ALA A 450 -12.04 20.46 -17.93
C ALA A 450 -12.34 21.63 -16.98
N ILE A 451 -12.48 21.33 -15.69
CA ILE A 451 -12.50 22.30 -14.60
C ILE A 451 -11.31 21.99 -13.70
N ILE A 452 -10.35 22.91 -13.65
CA ILE A 452 -9.07 22.70 -12.98
C ILE A 452 -9.07 23.26 -11.55
N PHE A 453 -8.57 22.43 -10.62
CA PHE A 453 -8.30 22.80 -9.24
C PHE A 453 -6.82 22.57 -8.91
N ASP A 454 -6.18 23.58 -8.36
CA ASP A 454 -4.77 23.55 -7.94
C ASP A 454 -4.68 23.14 -6.45
N GLY A 455 -4.87 21.85 -6.18
CA GLY A 455 -4.87 21.29 -4.83
C GLY A 455 -6.23 21.29 -4.12
N PRO A 456 -6.31 20.64 -2.94
CA PRO A 456 -7.56 20.45 -2.21
C PRO A 456 -8.14 21.75 -1.66
N GLU A 457 -7.32 22.70 -1.27
CA GLU A 457 -7.76 24.00 -0.75
C GLU A 457 -8.51 24.81 -1.84
N ASP A 458 -7.98 24.82 -3.06
CA ASP A 458 -8.61 25.46 -4.20
C ASP A 458 -9.92 24.75 -4.58
N TYR A 459 -9.92 23.42 -4.60
CA TYR A 459 -11.13 22.62 -4.82
C TYR A 459 -12.23 22.96 -3.80
N HIS A 460 -11.94 22.92 -2.51
CA HIS A 460 -12.93 23.19 -1.47
C HIS A 460 -13.49 24.61 -1.56
N LYS A 461 -12.66 25.57 -1.93
CA LYS A 461 -13.07 26.98 -2.06
C LYS A 461 -13.99 27.22 -3.27
N ARG A 462 -13.78 26.50 -4.38
CA ARG A 462 -14.40 26.85 -5.67
C ARG A 462 -15.41 25.83 -6.21
N ILE A 463 -15.52 24.63 -5.64
CA ILE A 463 -16.38 23.58 -6.23
C ILE A 463 -17.85 24.01 -6.37
N ASP A 464 -18.36 24.84 -5.47
CA ASP A 464 -19.73 25.35 -5.49
C ASP A 464 -19.88 26.75 -6.14
N ASP A 465 -18.81 27.30 -6.75
CA ASP A 465 -18.83 28.59 -7.43
C ASP A 465 -19.63 28.50 -8.74
N PRO A 466 -20.76 29.21 -8.88
CA PRO A 466 -21.56 29.20 -10.10
C PRO A 466 -20.82 29.72 -11.34
N ALA A 467 -19.78 30.55 -11.15
CA ALA A 467 -18.98 31.08 -12.27
C ALA A 467 -18.20 30.00 -13.02
N LEU A 468 -17.97 28.84 -12.41
CA LEU A 468 -17.36 27.70 -13.09
C LEU A 468 -18.32 27.00 -14.07
N ALA A 469 -19.63 27.26 -13.96
CA ALA A 469 -20.68 26.71 -14.81
C ALA A 469 -20.53 25.18 -14.98
N ILE A 470 -20.32 24.45 -13.89
CA ILE A 470 -20.12 22.99 -13.89
C ILE A 470 -21.44 22.31 -14.23
N ASP A 471 -21.44 21.48 -15.27
CA ASP A 471 -22.57 20.66 -15.69
C ASP A 471 -22.23 19.16 -15.63
N ALA A 472 -23.21 18.32 -15.99
CA ALA A 472 -23.10 16.85 -15.95
C ALA A 472 -22.02 16.26 -16.90
N HIS A 473 -21.52 17.04 -17.85
CA HIS A 473 -20.51 16.62 -18.84
C HIS A 473 -19.12 17.21 -18.57
N CYS A 474 -18.97 17.95 -17.48
CA CYS A 474 -17.65 18.45 -17.08
C CYS A 474 -16.78 17.32 -16.53
N ILE A 475 -15.48 17.45 -16.73
CA ILE A 475 -14.43 16.62 -16.10
C ILE A 475 -13.75 17.47 -15.04
N LEU A 476 -13.83 17.06 -13.77
CA LEU A 476 -13.14 17.72 -12.68
C LEU A 476 -11.68 17.27 -12.69
N VAL A 477 -10.74 18.20 -12.65
CA VAL A 477 -9.31 17.91 -12.64
C VAL A 477 -8.68 18.52 -11.42
N ILE A 478 -8.01 17.70 -10.59
CA ILE A 478 -7.19 18.17 -9.49
C ILE A 478 -5.73 17.83 -9.75
N ARG A 479 -4.84 18.81 -9.56
CA ARG A 479 -3.42 18.68 -9.84
C ARG A 479 -2.55 19.29 -8.75
N GLY A 480 -1.24 18.98 -8.77
CA GLY A 480 -0.31 19.38 -7.72
C GLY A 480 -0.54 18.62 -6.42
N VAL A 481 -1.15 17.44 -6.50
CA VAL A 481 -1.48 16.58 -5.35
C VAL A 481 -0.77 15.22 -5.40
N GLY A 482 0.22 15.08 -6.28
CA GLY A 482 1.11 13.93 -6.37
C GLY A 482 2.24 13.93 -5.31
N PRO A 483 3.19 12.99 -5.42
CA PRO A 483 4.25 12.79 -4.43
C PRO A 483 5.11 14.03 -4.13
N ILE A 484 5.38 14.87 -5.13
CA ILE A 484 6.15 16.11 -5.00
C ILE A 484 5.24 17.27 -4.62
N GLY A 485 4.14 17.46 -5.35
CA GLY A 485 3.24 18.60 -5.19
C GLY A 485 2.57 18.65 -3.81
N TYR A 486 2.07 17.50 -3.37
CA TYR A 486 1.49 17.31 -2.03
C TYR A 486 2.23 16.14 -1.35
N PRO A 487 3.16 16.39 -0.42
CA PRO A 487 4.08 15.36 0.07
C PRO A 487 3.33 14.11 0.54
N GLY A 488 3.61 12.97 -0.12
CA GLY A 488 2.98 11.69 0.12
C GLY A 488 1.75 11.39 -0.74
N ALA A 489 1.36 12.27 -1.68
CA ALA A 489 0.21 12.13 -2.58
C ALA A 489 -1.13 12.00 -1.85
N ALA A 490 -1.90 13.08 -1.77
CA ALA A 490 -3.17 13.12 -1.05
C ALA A 490 -4.27 12.27 -1.71
N GLU A 491 -5.23 11.77 -0.90
CA GLU A 491 -6.41 11.03 -1.36
C GLU A 491 -7.58 11.99 -1.67
N VAL A 492 -7.47 12.76 -2.75
CA VAL A 492 -8.39 13.86 -3.07
C VAL A 492 -8.96 13.83 -4.48
N VAL A 493 -8.57 12.88 -5.33
CA VAL A 493 -9.03 12.84 -6.73
C VAL A 493 -10.52 12.51 -6.85
N ASN A 494 -11.12 11.84 -5.90
CA ASN A 494 -12.56 11.56 -5.86
C ASN A 494 -13.38 12.79 -5.42
N MET A 495 -13.37 13.83 -6.25
CA MET A 495 -14.09 15.08 -6.00
C MET A 495 -15.61 14.88 -6.11
N ARG A 496 -16.39 15.51 -5.20
CA ARG A 496 -17.84 15.55 -5.34
C ARG A 496 -18.26 16.54 -6.42
N PRO A 497 -19.42 16.33 -7.06
CA PRO A 497 -20.06 17.40 -7.85
C PRO A 497 -20.43 18.61 -6.96
N PRO A 498 -20.69 19.79 -7.58
CA PRO A 498 -21.28 20.91 -6.85
C PRO A 498 -22.62 20.54 -6.23
N ALA A 499 -22.97 21.19 -5.12
CA ALA A 499 -24.19 20.88 -4.37
C ALA A 499 -25.48 20.97 -5.21
N TYR A 500 -25.55 21.89 -6.17
CA TYR A 500 -26.71 22.03 -7.03
C TYR A 500 -26.89 20.84 -7.99
N LEU A 501 -25.83 20.18 -8.47
CA LEU A 501 -25.93 18.96 -9.26
C LEU A 501 -26.32 17.75 -8.41
N ILE A 502 -25.82 17.67 -7.18
CA ILE A 502 -26.21 16.63 -6.21
C ILE A 502 -27.73 16.70 -5.95
N LYS A 503 -28.28 17.91 -5.76
CA LYS A 503 -29.72 18.13 -5.60
C LYS A 503 -30.55 17.75 -6.83
N GLN A 504 -29.93 17.68 -8.01
CA GLN A 504 -30.54 17.19 -9.25
C GLN A 504 -30.38 15.68 -9.46
N GLY A 505 -29.79 14.96 -8.48
CA GLY A 505 -29.56 13.52 -8.55
C GLY A 505 -28.26 13.13 -9.25
N ILE A 506 -27.36 14.07 -9.54
CA ILE A 506 -26.05 13.79 -10.13
C ILE A 506 -25.03 13.64 -9.01
N SER A 507 -24.77 12.41 -8.60
CA SER A 507 -23.91 12.10 -7.45
C SER A 507 -22.43 11.98 -7.79
N ALA A 508 -22.05 11.80 -9.07
CA ALA A 508 -20.67 11.65 -9.52
C ALA A 508 -20.43 12.32 -10.88
N LEU A 509 -19.27 12.96 -11.02
CA LEU A 509 -18.71 13.42 -12.28
C LEU A 509 -17.39 12.67 -12.57
N ALA A 510 -16.97 12.68 -13.84
CA ALA A 510 -15.63 12.19 -14.19
C ALA A 510 -14.56 13.05 -13.50
N CYS A 511 -13.62 12.40 -12.82
CA CYS A 511 -12.51 13.06 -12.13
C CYS A 511 -11.16 12.56 -12.67
N ILE A 512 -10.21 13.47 -12.82
CA ILE A 512 -8.82 13.17 -13.20
C ILE A 512 -7.88 13.85 -12.21
N GLY A 513 -6.77 13.20 -11.83
CA GLY A 513 -5.77 13.86 -11.00
C GLY A 513 -4.46 13.11 -10.83
N ASP A 514 -3.45 13.86 -10.38
CA ASP A 514 -2.12 13.36 -10.08
C ASP A 514 -1.94 12.96 -8.60
N GLY A 515 -3.05 12.87 -7.87
CA GLY A 515 -3.11 12.30 -6.53
C GLY A 515 -3.75 10.92 -6.50
N ARG A 516 -4.03 10.45 -5.27
CA ARG A 516 -4.72 9.20 -4.98
C ARG A 516 -6.20 9.46 -4.68
N GLN A 517 -6.97 8.39 -4.56
CA GLN A 517 -8.27 8.43 -3.90
C GLN A 517 -8.32 7.41 -2.76
N SER A 518 -9.23 7.63 -1.81
CA SER A 518 -9.51 6.65 -0.78
C SER A 518 -9.95 5.31 -1.40
N GLY A 519 -9.41 4.21 -0.90
CA GLY A 519 -9.84 2.87 -1.30
C GLY A 519 -11.32 2.58 -1.00
N THR A 520 -11.95 3.40 -0.15
CA THR A 520 -13.38 3.32 0.20
C THR A 520 -14.29 4.11 -0.75
N SER A 521 -13.73 4.85 -1.71
CA SER A 521 -14.49 5.62 -2.68
C SER A 521 -15.08 4.73 -3.78
N GLY A 522 -16.36 4.92 -4.08
CA GLY A 522 -17.04 4.34 -5.24
C GLY A 522 -16.88 5.17 -6.53
N SER A 523 -16.05 6.22 -6.53
CA SER A 523 -15.85 7.07 -7.71
C SER A 523 -14.97 6.38 -8.75
N PRO A 524 -15.39 6.35 -10.03
CA PRO A 524 -14.58 5.84 -11.13
C PRO A 524 -13.59 6.92 -11.64
N SER A 525 -12.72 7.41 -10.75
CA SER A 525 -11.73 8.44 -11.09
C SER A 525 -10.54 7.88 -11.87
N ILE A 526 -9.95 8.70 -12.73
CA ILE A 526 -8.65 8.49 -13.38
C ILE A 526 -7.61 9.16 -12.49
N LEU A 527 -6.70 8.38 -11.92
CA LEU A 527 -5.85 8.83 -10.83
C LEU A 527 -4.43 8.24 -10.91
N ASN A 528 -3.58 8.64 -9.97
CA ASN A 528 -2.17 8.27 -9.93
C ASN A 528 -1.41 8.72 -11.20
N ALA A 529 -1.86 9.83 -11.83
CA ALA A 529 -1.25 10.32 -13.05
C ALA A 529 0.25 10.58 -12.86
N SER A 530 1.04 10.01 -13.74
CA SER A 530 2.50 10.10 -13.73
C SER A 530 3.02 10.40 -15.14
N PRO A 531 3.91 11.39 -15.32
CA PRO A 531 4.42 12.30 -14.28
C PRO A 531 3.35 13.26 -13.77
N GLU A 532 3.41 13.58 -12.46
CA GLU A 532 2.52 14.57 -11.83
C GLU A 532 2.75 16.00 -12.32
N ALA A 533 1.81 16.92 -12.07
CA ALA A 533 1.96 18.33 -12.44
C ALA A 533 3.20 18.98 -11.81
N ALA A 534 3.54 18.66 -10.55
CA ALA A 534 4.74 19.17 -9.89
C ALA A 534 6.06 18.69 -10.51
N ALA A 535 6.01 17.59 -11.27
CA ALA A 535 7.12 17.13 -12.12
C ALA A 535 7.01 17.69 -13.57
N ASN A 536 6.20 18.72 -13.78
CA ASN A 536 5.91 19.32 -15.09
C ASN A 536 5.23 18.34 -16.08
N GLY A 537 4.45 17.37 -15.58
CA GLY A 537 3.62 16.50 -16.40
C GLY A 537 2.52 17.25 -17.15
N GLY A 538 1.82 16.55 -18.05
CA GLY A 538 0.83 17.19 -18.93
C GLY A 538 -0.33 17.85 -18.18
N LEU A 539 -0.72 17.38 -17.00
CA LEU A 539 -1.74 18.04 -16.19
C LEU A 539 -1.38 19.48 -15.82
N ALA A 540 -0.08 19.81 -15.70
CA ALA A 540 0.38 21.18 -15.46
C ALA A 540 0.03 22.16 -16.60
N LEU A 541 -0.18 21.65 -17.81
CA LEU A 541 -0.45 22.44 -19.01
C LEU A 541 -1.94 22.71 -19.26
N LEU A 542 -2.84 21.99 -18.57
CA LEU A 542 -4.29 22.12 -18.71
C LEU A 542 -4.78 23.51 -18.23
N LYS A 543 -5.81 24.01 -18.91
CA LYS A 543 -6.56 25.21 -18.50
C LYS A 543 -8.05 24.86 -18.36
N THR A 544 -8.73 25.52 -17.42
CA THR A 544 -10.19 25.42 -17.33
C THR A 544 -10.81 25.84 -18.67
N GLY A 545 -11.70 25.00 -19.19
CA GLY A 545 -12.31 25.19 -20.51
C GLY A 545 -11.73 24.31 -21.61
N ASP A 546 -10.52 23.75 -21.44
CA ASP A 546 -10.00 22.76 -22.40
C ASP A 546 -10.94 21.56 -22.48
N ARG A 547 -11.01 20.93 -23.65
CA ARG A 547 -11.72 19.67 -23.80
C ARG A 547 -10.77 18.50 -23.61
N ILE A 548 -11.21 17.51 -22.86
CA ILE A 548 -10.48 16.25 -22.64
C ILE A 548 -11.29 15.12 -23.28
N ARG A 549 -10.64 14.25 -24.02
CA ARG A 549 -11.18 12.98 -24.50
C ARG A 549 -10.56 11.83 -23.72
N VAL A 550 -11.40 10.94 -23.22
CA VAL A 550 -11.02 9.68 -22.59
C VAL A 550 -11.59 8.52 -23.41
N ASP A 551 -10.76 7.53 -23.73
CA ASP A 551 -11.16 6.33 -24.46
C ASP A 551 -10.63 5.10 -23.67
N LEU A 552 -11.52 4.44 -22.93
CA LEU A 552 -11.14 3.31 -22.07
C LEU A 552 -10.77 2.06 -22.88
N ARG A 553 -11.32 1.92 -24.08
CA ARG A 553 -11.03 0.79 -24.97
C ARG A 553 -9.62 0.89 -25.56
N LYS A 554 -9.19 2.13 -25.89
CA LYS A 554 -7.84 2.40 -26.40
C LYS A 554 -6.83 2.61 -25.28
N GLY A 555 -7.27 2.82 -24.04
CA GLY A 555 -6.41 3.20 -22.93
C GLY A 555 -5.82 4.61 -23.11
N THR A 556 -6.59 5.59 -23.61
CA THR A 556 -6.06 6.94 -23.85
C THR A 556 -6.84 8.03 -23.14
N ALA A 557 -6.13 9.09 -22.74
CA ALA A 557 -6.69 10.32 -22.19
C ALA A 557 -5.90 11.53 -22.68
N ASP A 558 -6.55 12.36 -23.52
CA ASP A 558 -5.89 13.47 -24.21
C ASP A 558 -6.66 14.78 -24.04
N ALA A 559 -5.94 15.87 -23.83
CA ALA A 559 -6.45 17.22 -24.07
C ALA A 559 -6.51 17.48 -25.57
N LEU A 560 -7.69 17.90 -26.04
CA LEU A 560 -7.94 18.23 -27.44
C LEU A 560 -7.47 19.68 -27.75
N VAL A 561 -6.20 19.90 -27.52
CA VAL A 561 -5.49 21.17 -27.76
C VAL A 561 -4.51 20.97 -28.90
N SER A 562 -4.34 21.96 -29.78
CA SER A 562 -3.40 21.83 -30.88
C SER A 562 -1.97 21.62 -30.38
N SER A 563 -1.17 20.84 -31.13
CA SER A 563 0.21 20.55 -30.71
C SER A 563 1.05 21.82 -30.55
N SER A 564 0.79 22.86 -31.34
CA SER A 564 1.47 24.16 -31.24
C SER A 564 1.13 24.92 -29.96
N GLU A 565 -0.15 24.94 -29.56
CA GLU A 565 -0.56 25.55 -28.28
C GLU A 565 -0.05 24.75 -27.10
N TRP A 566 -0.08 23.41 -27.19
CA TRP A 566 0.42 22.53 -26.14
C TRP A 566 1.92 22.72 -25.88
N GLU A 567 2.70 22.81 -26.96
CA GLU A 567 4.14 23.09 -26.89
C GLU A 567 4.43 24.49 -26.36
N LYS A 568 3.66 25.49 -26.81
CA LYS A 568 3.76 26.84 -26.25
C LYS A 568 3.52 26.86 -24.74
N ARG A 569 2.48 26.17 -24.24
CA ARG A 569 2.21 26.08 -22.81
C ARG A 569 3.36 25.41 -22.04
N ARG A 570 4.00 24.40 -22.65
CA ARG A 570 5.18 23.75 -22.08
C ARG A 570 6.36 24.72 -21.97
N GLN A 571 6.61 25.50 -22.99
CA GLN A 571 7.66 26.52 -22.98
C GLN A 571 7.37 27.62 -21.95
N ASP A 572 6.12 28.09 -21.87
CA ASP A 572 5.70 29.10 -20.90
C ASP A 572 5.86 28.57 -19.45
N LEU A 573 5.49 27.32 -19.21
CA LEU A 573 5.68 26.67 -17.91
C LEU A 573 7.18 26.57 -17.55
N ALA A 574 8.02 26.13 -18.47
CA ALA A 574 9.47 26.05 -18.25
C ALA A 574 10.08 27.44 -17.99
N ALA A 575 9.67 28.46 -18.76
CA ALA A 575 10.13 29.83 -18.57
C ALA A 575 9.71 30.45 -17.22
N SER A 576 8.58 29.99 -16.64
CA SER A 576 8.12 30.40 -15.32
C SER A 576 8.81 29.70 -14.16
N GLY A 577 9.73 28.76 -14.44
CA GLY A 577 10.43 27.94 -13.44
C GLY A 577 9.69 26.67 -13.04
N GLY A 578 8.72 26.21 -13.84
CA GLY A 578 7.95 24.99 -13.62
C GLY A 578 6.67 25.20 -12.82
N TYR A 579 5.98 24.08 -12.50
CA TYR A 579 4.75 24.09 -11.73
C TYR A 579 5.00 24.50 -10.28
N ARG A 580 4.19 25.43 -9.76
CA ARG A 580 4.31 25.92 -8.38
C ARG A 580 3.46 25.12 -7.42
N TYR A 581 4.04 24.74 -6.31
CA TYR A 581 3.38 24.04 -5.22
C TYR A 581 3.81 24.61 -3.86
N PRO A 582 3.06 24.37 -2.74
CA PRO A 582 3.41 24.86 -1.41
C PRO A 582 4.78 24.39 -0.94
N GLY A 583 5.47 25.22 -0.16
CA GLY A 583 6.76 24.91 0.44
C GLY A 583 6.73 23.75 1.43
N HIS A 584 7.91 23.34 1.90
CA HIS A 584 8.04 22.32 2.94
C HIS A 584 7.61 22.86 4.30
N GLN A 585 7.01 22.00 5.13
CA GLN A 585 6.64 22.32 6.50
C GLN A 585 7.50 21.58 7.53
N THR A 586 8.21 20.52 7.11
CA THR A 586 9.08 19.70 7.96
C THR A 586 10.33 19.27 7.20
N PRO A 587 11.45 18.95 7.92
CA PRO A 587 12.65 18.42 7.27
C PRO A 587 12.40 17.15 6.45
N TRP A 588 11.50 16.29 6.92
CA TRP A 588 11.16 15.05 6.19
C TRP A 588 10.46 15.34 4.85
N GLN A 589 9.57 16.33 4.79
CA GLN A 589 8.93 16.72 3.52
C GLN A 589 9.95 17.17 2.49
N GLU A 590 10.98 17.93 2.90
CA GLU A 590 12.06 18.37 2.03
C GLU A 590 12.89 17.20 1.51
N ILE A 591 13.35 16.32 2.42
CA ILE A 591 14.11 15.12 2.07
C ILE A 591 13.34 14.23 1.10
N GLN A 592 12.09 13.95 1.41
CA GLN A 592 11.25 13.11 0.56
C GLN A 592 11.06 13.71 -0.82
N ARG A 593 10.68 15.00 -0.93
CA ARG A 593 10.51 15.66 -2.23
C ARG A 593 11.75 15.59 -3.10
N GLY A 594 12.93 15.73 -2.53
CA GLY A 594 14.19 15.65 -3.24
C GLY A 594 14.54 14.25 -3.77
N MET A 595 13.95 13.19 -3.17
CA MET A 595 14.34 11.80 -3.44
C MET A 595 13.22 10.92 -4.01
N ILE A 596 11.96 11.35 -3.93
CA ILE A 596 10.81 10.54 -4.31
C ILE A 596 10.71 10.37 -5.84
N ASP A 597 10.29 9.19 -6.28
CA ASP A 597 9.84 8.97 -7.66
C ASP A 597 8.31 9.06 -7.80
N GLN A 598 7.81 8.80 -9.00
CA GLN A 598 6.40 8.95 -9.32
C GLN A 598 5.56 7.76 -8.84
N MET A 599 4.23 7.92 -8.84
CA MET A 599 3.32 6.86 -8.40
C MET A 599 3.33 5.63 -9.29
N ALA A 600 3.58 5.78 -10.59
CA ALA A 600 3.78 4.65 -11.51
C ALA A 600 4.94 3.76 -11.07
N GLU A 601 5.97 4.35 -10.47
CA GLU A 601 7.16 3.69 -9.96
C GLU A 601 7.03 3.24 -8.48
N GLY A 602 5.82 3.34 -7.91
CA GLY A 602 5.55 2.93 -6.54
C GLY A 602 5.79 4.00 -5.48
N MET A 603 6.14 5.23 -5.86
CA MET A 603 6.38 6.34 -4.91
C MET A 603 7.44 5.96 -3.86
N VAL A 604 8.60 5.49 -4.29
CA VAL A 604 9.71 5.07 -3.44
C VAL A 604 10.84 6.10 -3.43
N LEU A 605 11.70 6.04 -2.44
CA LEU A 605 12.91 6.85 -2.42
C LEU A 605 13.91 6.25 -3.42
N LYS A 606 14.29 7.03 -4.44
CA LYS A 606 15.18 6.59 -5.54
C LYS A 606 16.46 5.90 -5.05
N PRO A 607 17.18 6.41 -4.02
CA PRO A 607 18.37 5.73 -3.51
C PRO A 607 18.07 4.38 -2.86
N ALA A 608 16.88 4.22 -2.26
CA ALA A 608 16.57 3.04 -1.46
C ALA A 608 16.42 1.76 -2.29
N VAL A 609 15.91 1.86 -3.52
CA VAL A 609 15.70 0.67 -4.40
C VAL A 609 16.99 0.05 -4.91
N ALA A 610 18.14 0.71 -4.73
CA ALA A 610 19.44 0.12 -5.01
C ALA A 610 19.91 -0.87 -3.93
N TYR A 611 19.21 -0.93 -2.80
CA TYR A 611 19.55 -1.78 -1.65
C TYR A 611 18.54 -2.94 -1.55
N GLN A 612 18.99 -4.12 -1.91
CA GLN A 612 18.23 -5.36 -1.86
C GLN A 612 19.06 -6.42 -1.18
N ASP A 613 18.42 -7.30 -0.41
CA ASP A 613 19.06 -8.42 0.28
C ASP A 613 20.33 -7.98 1.05
N ILE A 614 20.23 -6.89 1.81
CA ILE A 614 21.41 -6.26 2.45
C ILE A 614 22.02 -7.13 3.54
N ALA A 615 21.23 -7.99 4.20
CA ALA A 615 21.76 -8.93 5.19
C ALA A 615 22.78 -9.89 4.58
N HIS A 616 22.62 -10.26 3.31
CA HIS A 616 23.55 -11.13 2.57
C HIS A 616 24.58 -10.31 1.77
N THR A 617 24.15 -9.29 1.03
CA THR A 617 25.04 -8.55 0.10
C THR A 617 25.98 -7.56 0.80
N LYS A 618 25.62 -7.05 1.97
CA LYS A 618 26.45 -6.13 2.79
C LYS A 618 27.10 -6.82 3.98
N GLY A 619 26.70 -8.07 4.26
CA GLY A 619 27.19 -8.82 5.42
C GLY A 619 26.69 -8.26 6.75
N MET A 620 27.48 -8.44 7.81
CA MET A 620 27.14 -7.92 9.14
C MET A 620 27.40 -6.42 9.24
N PRO A 621 26.56 -5.67 9.99
CA PRO A 621 26.86 -4.27 10.28
C PRO A 621 28.22 -4.14 11.00
N ARG A 622 28.88 -3.00 10.82
CA ARG A 622 30.16 -2.73 11.47
C ARG A 622 29.96 -2.58 12.99
N ASP A 623 30.91 -3.12 13.76
CA ASP A 623 30.99 -2.84 15.18
C ASP A 623 31.35 -1.37 15.42
N ASN A 624 30.97 -0.86 16.59
CA ASN A 624 31.25 0.53 16.98
C ASN A 624 32.56 0.69 17.77
N HIS A 625 33.28 -0.41 18.02
CA HIS A 625 34.62 -0.45 18.60
C HIS A 625 35.54 -1.43 17.89
#